data_44cfb02eb8e1c0b99a547ae82cd82cd4
#
_entry.id   44cfb02eb8e1c0b99a547ae82cd82cd4
#
_cell.length_a   1.000
_cell.length_b   1.000
_cell.length_c   1.000
_cell.angle_alpha   90.00
_cell.angle_beta   90.00
_cell.angle_gamma   90.00
#
_symmetry.space_group_name_H-M   'P 1'
#
loop_
_entity.id
_entity.type
_entity.pdbx_description
1 polymer ?
#
loop_
_entity_poly.entity_id
_entity_poly.type
_entity_poly.pdbx_seq_one_letter_code
_entity_poly.pdbx_strand_id
1 'polypeptide(L)'
;TQLLNGSFTDKKLQVGAKEGQTIVISILSMRASAINNVGGISVTSNSSAGQAMTTIQDAIRSVSVQRSKLGAIQNRLEHTVANLDNISENTSAAESRLRDTDMAEMMVEYSKNNILTQAGQSMLAQANQATQGVLSLLQ
;
A
#
# COMPACT_ATOMS: atom_id res chain seq x y z
N THR A 1 -14.88 -20.51 10.97
CA THR A 1 -14.58 -19.83 9.69
C THR A 1 -15.19 -20.64 8.56
N GLN A 2 -16.21 -20.12 7.91
CA GLN A 2 -16.97 -20.87 6.89
C GLN A 2 -16.47 -20.50 5.48
N LEU A 3 -15.18 -20.63 5.23
CA LEU A 3 -14.57 -20.28 3.94
C LEU A 3 -14.96 -21.24 2.79
N LEU A 4 -15.29 -22.49 3.13
CA LEU A 4 -15.53 -23.57 2.17
C LEU A 4 -17.01 -23.89 1.96
N ASN A 5 -17.91 -23.10 2.50
CA ASN A 5 -19.36 -23.31 2.35
C ASN A 5 -19.97 -22.62 1.13
N GLY A 6 -19.17 -21.88 0.36
CA GLY A 6 -19.63 -21.12 -0.80
C GLY A 6 -20.09 -19.70 -0.50
N SER A 7 -20.01 -19.24 0.75
CA SER A 7 -20.35 -17.85 1.10
C SER A 7 -19.21 -16.85 0.83
N PHE A 8 -18.01 -17.35 0.56
CA PHE A 8 -16.83 -16.54 0.31
C PHE A 8 -16.60 -16.33 -1.19
N THR A 9 -17.52 -15.61 -1.82
CA THR A 9 -17.45 -15.27 -3.24
C THR A 9 -17.29 -13.75 -3.42
N ASP A 10 -16.58 -13.37 -4.48
CA ASP A 10 -16.39 -11.99 -4.93
C ASP A 10 -15.89 -11.01 -3.85
N LYS A 11 -15.08 -11.54 -2.93
CA LYS A 11 -14.44 -10.68 -1.92
C LYS A 11 -13.30 -9.90 -2.55
N LYS A 12 -13.40 -8.58 -2.47
CA LYS A 12 -12.42 -7.64 -3.02
C LYS A 12 -11.42 -7.26 -1.93
N LEU A 13 -10.14 -7.53 -2.18
CA LEU A 13 -9.04 -6.98 -1.37
C LEU A 13 -8.50 -5.74 -2.06
N GLN A 14 -8.50 -4.62 -1.35
CA GLN A 14 -7.84 -3.41 -1.83
C GLN A 14 -6.33 -3.59 -1.73
N VAL A 15 -5.62 -3.46 -2.84
CA VAL A 15 -4.16 -3.67 -2.94
C VAL A 15 -3.41 -2.43 -3.43
N GLY A 16 -4.06 -1.28 -3.43
CA GLY A 16 -3.44 -0.03 -3.84
C GLY A 16 -4.21 1.19 -3.38
N ALA A 17 -3.62 2.38 -3.57
CA ALA A 17 -4.14 3.65 -3.08
C ALA A 17 -5.31 4.20 -3.91
N LYS A 18 -5.52 3.69 -5.13
CA LYS A 18 -6.57 4.18 -6.03
C LYS A 18 -7.78 3.24 -6.05
N GLU A 19 -8.95 3.83 -6.28
CA GLU A 19 -10.17 3.08 -6.51
C GLU A 19 -10.00 2.09 -7.68
N GLY A 20 -10.52 0.88 -7.54
CA GLY A 20 -10.41 -0.18 -8.56
C GLY A 20 -9.15 -1.04 -8.48
N GLN A 21 -8.15 -0.68 -7.68
CA GLN A 21 -6.97 -1.52 -7.45
C GLN A 21 -7.29 -2.64 -6.46
N THR A 22 -8.07 -3.63 -6.93
CA THR A 22 -8.53 -4.72 -6.08
C THR A 22 -8.18 -6.08 -6.67
N ILE A 23 -7.88 -7.05 -5.79
CA ILE A 23 -7.80 -8.47 -6.13
C ILE A 23 -9.08 -9.12 -5.65
N VAL A 24 -9.79 -9.78 -6.57
CA VAL A 24 -11.02 -10.50 -6.25
C VAL A 24 -10.67 -11.93 -5.88
N ILE A 25 -11.18 -12.39 -4.73
CA ILE A 25 -11.04 -13.76 -4.25
C ILE A 25 -12.44 -14.40 -4.19
N SER A 26 -12.57 -15.53 -4.86
CA SER A 26 -13.77 -16.34 -4.81
C SER A 26 -13.43 -17.79 -4.48
N ILE A 27 -14.05 -18.31 -3.45
CA ILE A 27 -13.94 -19.70 -3.05
C ILE A 27 -15.30 -20.36 -3.21
N LEU A 28 -15.35 -21.31 -4.12
CA LEU A 28 -16.57 -22.08 -4.34
C LEU A 28 -16.85 -23.03 -3.15
N SER A 29 -18.09 -23.44 -3.02
CA SER A 29 -18.46 -24.42 -2.00
C SER A 29 -17.71 -25.75 -2.21
N MET A 30 -17.01 -26.21 -1.18
CA MET A 30 -16.28 -27.49 -1.17
C MET A 30 -17.00 -28.56 -0.35
N ARG A 31 -18.31 -28.41 -0.18
CA ARG A 31 -19.13 -29.44 0.46
C ARG A 31 -19.38 -30.60 -0.51
N ALA A 32 -19.47 -31.82 0.02
CA ALA A 32 -19.72 -33.01 -0.79
C ALA A 32 -21.00 -32.90 -1.65
N SER A 33 -22.03 -32.20 -1.18
CA SER A 33 -23.26 -31.93 -1.93
C SER A 33 -23.09 -30.89 -3.06
N ALA A 34 -22.11 -30.00 -2.94
CA ALA A 34 -21.85 -28.93 -3.92
C ALA A 34 -20.83 -29.35 -4.98
N ILE A 35 -19.91 -30.24 -4.62
CA ILE A 35 -18.91 -30.79 -5.53
C ILE A 35 -19.52 -32.01 -6.23
N ASN A 36 -20.16 -31.77 -7.39
CA ASN A 36 -20.76 -32.81 -8.25
C ASN A 36 -21.62 -33.84 -7.48
N ASN A 37 -22.23 -33.41 -6.39
CA ASN A 37 -23.09 -34.26 -5.55
C ASN A 37 -22.44 -35.57 -5.09
N VAL A 38 -21.15 -35.54 -4.73
CA VAL A 38 -20.39 -36.71 -4.27
C VAL A 38 -21.05 -37.38 -3.05
N GLY A 39 -21.83 -36.63 -2.27
CA GLY A 39 -22.58 -37.20 -1.13
C GLY A 39 -23.75 -38.12 -1.50
N GLY A 40 -24.19 -38.12 -2.76
CA GLY A 40 -25.30 -38.97 -3.24
C GLY A 40 -24.88 -40.14 -4.13
N ILE A 41 -23.58 -40.50 -4.12
CA ILE A 41 -23.04 -41.59 -4.92
C ILE A 41 -23.58 -42.92 -4.45
N SER A 42 -24.10 -43.74 -5.41
CA SER A 42 -24.54 -45.12 -5.21
C SER A 42 -23.69 -46.08 -6.02
N VAL A 43 -23.35 -47.24 -5.45
CA VAL A 43 -22.54 -48.28 -6.10
C VAL A 43 -23.26 -49.62 -6.13
N THR A 44 -24.60 -49.62 -6.12
CA THR A 44 -25.42 -50.81 -6.03
C THR A 44 -25.45 -51.62 -7.33
N SER A 45 -25.03 -51.07 -8.45
CA SER A 45 -24.93 -51.75 -9.75
C SER A 45 -23.65 -51.38 -10.49
N ASN A 46 -23.27 -52.20 -11.48
CA ASN A 46 -22.08 -51.90 -12.31
C ASN A 46 -22.22 -50.57 -13.05
N SER A 47 -23.42 -50.24 -13.52
CA SER A 47 -23.65 -48.93 -14.18
C SER A 47 -23.54 -47.77 -13.20
N SER A 48 -24.11 -47.89 -12.00
CA SER A 48 -23.99 -46.81 -10.98
C SER A 48 -22.58 -46.70 -10.44
N ALA A 49 -21.79 -47.76 -10.37
CA ALA A 49 -20.39 -47.71 -10.01
C ALA A 49 -19.56 -46.97 -11.07
N GLY A 50 -19.83 -47.16 -12.36
CA GLY A 50 -19.21 -46.40 -13.44
C GLY A 50 -19.53 -44.89 -13.38
N GLN A 51 -20.77 -44.55 -13.10
CA GLN A 51 -21.15 -43.13 -12.89
C GLN A 51 -20.53 -42.53 -11.66
N ALA A 52 -20.41 -43.30 -10.58
CA ALA A 52 -19.72 -42.89 -9.34
C ALA A 52 -18.26 -42.52 -9.61
N MET A 53 -17.55 -43.35 -10.41
CA MET A 53 -16.16 -43.07 -10.79
C MET A 53 -16.00 -41.75 -11.56
N THR A 54 -16.86 -41.49 -12.55
CA THR A 54 -16.83 -40.21 -13.31
C THR A 54 -17.13 -39.03 -12.39
N THR A 55 -18.13 -39.14 -11.52
CA THR A 55 -18.47 -38.09 -10.54
C THR A 55 -17.31 -37.78 -9.60
N ILE A 56 -16.61 -38.80 -9.10
CA ILE A 56 -15.42 -38.60 -8.25
C ILE A 56 -14.27 -37.96 -9.04
N GLN A 57 -14.01 -38.38 -10.29
CA GLN A 57 -12.98 -37.78 -11.12
C GLN A 57 -13.26 -36.29 -11.37
N ASP A 58 -14.50 -35.92 -11.66
CA ASP A 58 -14.89 -34.53 -11.86
C ASP A 58 -14.81 -33.72 -10.57
N ALA A 59 -15.11 -34.32 -9.43
CA ALA A 59 -14.91 -33.70 -8.13
C ALA A 59 -13.44 -33.42 -7.84
N ILE A 60 -12.55 -34.38 -8.10
CA ILE A 60 -11.09 -34.20 -7.94
C ILE A 60 -10.59 -33.10 -8.87
N ARG A 61 -11.07 -33.06 -10.12
CA ARG A 61 -10.73 -32.00 -11.07
C ARG A 61 -11.18 -30.62 -10.55
N SER A 62 -12.40 -30.51 -10.05
CA SER A 62 -12.95 -29.27 -9.50
C SER A 62 -12.13 -28.76 -8.31
N VAL A 63 -11.77 -29.64 -7.38
CA VAL A 63 -10.91 -29.28 -6.24
C VAL A 63 -9.52 -28.87 -6.70
N SER A 64 -8.93 -29.57 -7.69
CA SER A 64 -7.62 -29.25 -8.24
C SER A 64 -7.60 -27.87 -8.92
N VAL A 65 -8.63 -27.56 -9.70
CA VAL A 65 -8.81 -26.24 -10.33
C VAL A 65 -8.93 -25.14 -9.27
N GLN A 66 -9.71 -25.37 -8.21
CA GLN A 66 -9.87 -24.39 -7.13
C GLN A 66 -8.55 -24.17 -6.38
N ARG A 67 -7.82 -25.24 -6.09
CA ARG A 67 -6.48 -25.14 -5.47
C ARG A 67 -5.50 -24.37 -6.36
N SER A 68 -5.50 -24.64 -7.66
CA SER A 68 -4.65 -23.92 -8.61
C SER A 68 -4.96 -22.43 -8.64
N LYS A 69 -6.26 -22.06 -8.66
CA LYS A 69 -6.68 -20.65 -8.59
C LYS A 69 -6.22 -19.97 -7.30
N LEU A 70 -6.36 -20.64 -6.17
CA LEU A 70 -5.92 -20.11 -4.88
C LEU A 70 -4.39 -19.94 -4.83
N GLY A 71 -3.64 -20.92 -5.35
CA GLY A 71 -2.18 -20.80 -5.47
C GLY A 71 -1.75 -19.63 -6.36
N ALA A 72 -2.42 -19.43 -7.49
CA ALA A 72 -2.16 -18.27 -8.35
C ALA A 72 -2.46 -16.94 -7.64
N ILE A 73 -3.54 -16.87 -6.87
CA ILE A 73 -3.87 -15.68 -6.07
C ILE A 73 -2.83 -15.46 -4.97
N GLN A 74 -2.39 -16.52 -4.31
CA GLN A 74 -1.33 -16.44 -3.29
C GLN A 74 -0.05 -15.84 -3.89
N ASN A 75 0.45 -16.37 -4.99
CA ASN A 75 1.63 -15.82 -5.66
C ASN A 75 1.44 -14.34 -6.04
N ARG A 76 0.27 -13.99 -6.56
CA ARG A 76 -0.06 -12.58 -6.88
C ARG A 76 -0.03 -11.70 -5.64
N LEU A 77 -0.57 -12.16 -4.52
CA LEU A 77 -0.55 -11.41 -3.26
C LEU A 77 0.87 -11.23 -2.73
N GLU A 78 1.70 -12.28 -2.77
CA GLU A 78 3.11 -12.19 -2.37
C GLU A 78 3.88 -11.14 -3.18
N HIS A 79 3.74 -11.16 -4.51
CA HIS A 79 4.35 -10.12 -5.34
C HIS A 79 3.76 -8.73 -5.10
N THR A 80 2.48 -8.65 -4.81
CA THR A 80 1.82 -7.38 -4.50
C THR A 80 2.32 -6.81 -3.18
N VAL A 81 2.49 -7.63 -2.14
CA VAL A 81 3.07 -7.22 -0.86
C VAL A 81 4.48 -6.68 -1.07
N ALA A 82 5.36 -7.42 -1.75
CA ALA A 82 6.72 -6.97 -2.03
C ALA A 82 6.76 -5.64 -2.81
N ASN A 83 5.84 -5.44 -3.76
CA ASN A 83 5.74 -4.18 -4.51
C ASN A 83 5.23 -3.03 -3.62
N LEU A 84 4.24 -3.30 -2.77
CA LEU A 84 3.72 -2.30 -1.83
C LEU A 84 4.75 -1.88 -0.78
N ASP A 85 5.58 -2.81 -0.31
CA ASP A 85 6.70 -2.51 0.59
C ASP A 85 7.70 -1.56 -0.07
N ASN A 86 8.09 -1.82 -1.33
CA ASN A 86 8.95 -0.92 -2.09
C ASN A 86 8.31 0.46 -2.33
N ILE A 87 7.02 0.50 -2.64
CA ILE A 87 6.29 1.77 -2.81
C ILE A 87 6.24 2.54 -1.49
N SER A 88 5.98 1.85 -0.37
CA SER A 88 5.94 2.46 0.96
C SER A 88 7.29 3.06 1.34
N GLU A 89 8.38 2.33 1.13
CA GLU A 89 9.75 2.81 1.39
C GLU A 89 10.09 4.04 0.53
N ASN A 90 9.85 3.97 -0.77
CA ASN A 90 10.09 5.08 -1.68
C ASN A 90 9.23 6.31 -1.35
N THR A 91 7.98 6.09 -0.96
CA THR A 91 7.07 7.17 -0.56
C THR A 91 7.52 7.81 0.75
N SER A 92 7.94 7.02 1.72
CA SER A 92 8.50 7.52 2.98
C SER A 92 9.80 8.31 2.76
N ALA A 93 10.68 7.81 1.88
CA ALA A 93 11.89 8.54 1.52
C ALA A 93 11.59 9.87 0.78
N ALA A 94 10.56 9.87 -0.07
CA ALA A 94 10.12 11.08 -0.74
C ALA A 94 9.47 12.09 0.22
N GLU A 95 8.65 11.60 1.17
CA GLU A 95 8.08 12.43 2.23
C GLU A 95 9.18 13.06 3.10
N SER A 96 10.19 12.27 3.50
CA SER A 96 11.34 12.76 4.24
C SER A 96 12.06 13.89 3.50
N ARG A 97 12.33 13.73 2.20
CA ARG A 97 12.96 14.79 1.38
C ARG A 97 12.14 16.06 1.28
N LEU A 98 10.82 15.96 1.33
CA LEU A 98 9.93 17.13 1.28
C LEU A 98 9.73 17.78 2.65
N ARG A 99 9.77 17.00 3.70
CA ARG A 99 9.38 17.42 5.05
C ARG A 99 10.59 17.73 5.94
N ASP A 100 11.68 17.00 5.76
CA ASP A 100 12.88 17.19 6.56
C ASP A 100 13.62 18.44 6.07
N THR A 101 13.58 19.47 6.87
CA THR A 101 14.35 20.69 6.65
C THR A 101 15.78 20.48 7.11
N ASP A 102 16.76 20.84 6.28
CA ASP A 102 18.16 20.88 6.71
C ASP A 102 18.33 21.99 7.77
N MET A 103 18.34 21.57 9.02
CA MET A 103 18.47 22.47 10.17
C MET A 103 19.78 23.24 10.15
N ALA A 104 20.83 22.68 9.57
CA ALA A 104 22.12 23.37 9.47
C ALA A 104 22.03 24.55 8.48
N GLU A 105 21.41 24.35 7.33
CA GLU A 105 21.19 25.42 6.35
C GLU A 105 20.27 26.50 6.91
N MET A 106 19.16 26.12 7.56
CA MET A 106 18.26 27.10 8.19
C MET A 106 18.92 27.89 9.32
N MET A 107 19.79 27.30 10.11
CA MET A 107 20.55 28.01 11.15
C MET A 107 21.57 28.98 10.56
N VAL A 108 22.20 28.62 9.46
CA VAL A 108 23.10 29.55 8.72
C VAL A 108 22.30 30.73 8.17
N GLU A 109 21.16 30.49 7.56
CA GLU A 109 20.31 31.57 7.04
C GLU A 109 19.77 32.47 8.15
N TYR A 110 19.32 31.89 9.27
CA TYR A 110 18.91 32.65 10.45
C TYR A 110 20.05 33.52 11.01
N SER A 111 21.24 32.95 11.17
CA SER A 111 22.42 33.67 11.65
C SER A 111 22.83 34.81 10.71
N LYS A 112 22.83 34.56 9.40
CA LYS A 112 23.05 35.58 8.36
C LYS A 112 22.07 36.73 8.49
N ASN A 113 20.78 36.44 8.59
CA ASN A 113 19.75 37.44 8.71
C ASN A 113 19.85 38.26 10.01
N ASN A 114 20.22 37.65 11.11
CA ASN A 114 20.50 38.34 12.38
C ASN A 114 21.69 39.29 12.25
N ILE A 115 22.79 38.82 11.67
CA ILE A 115 24.00 39.64 11.49
C ILE A 115 23.67 40.84 10.57
N LEU A 116 22.97 40.62 9.47
CA LEU A 116 22.56 41.67 8.57
C LEU A 116 21.66 42.71 9.25
N THR A 117 20.73 42.26 10.10
CA THR A 117 19.84 43.18 10.85
C THR A 117 20.65 44.01 11.85
N GLN A 118 21.56 43.41 12.61
CA GLN A 118 22.43 44.13 13.56
C GLN A 118 23.39 45.08 12.86
N ALA A 119 24.01 44.64 11.76
CA ALA A 119 24.87 45.49 10.94
C ALA A 119 24.11 46.68 10.34
N GLY A 120 22.90 46.43 9.80
CA GLY A 120 22.02 47.45 9.26
C GLY A 120 21.64 48.49 10.33
N GLN A 121 21.28 48.06 11.53
CA GLN A 121 20.97 48.98 12.64
C GLN A 121 22.21 49.81 13.06
N SER A 122 23.39 49.21 13.12
CA SER A 122 24.61 49.90 13.45
C SER A 122 25.00 50.92 12.39
N MET A 123 24.86 50.57 11.11
CA MET A 123 25.12 51.49 9.98
C MET A 123 24.14 52.66 9.95
N LEU A 124 22.84 52.40 10.26
CA LEU A 124 21.85 53.46 10.40
C LEU A 124 22.18 54.41 11.56
N ALA A 125 22.61 53.90 12.70
CA ALA A 125 23.02 54.67 13.83
C ALA A 125 24.25 55.56 13.47
N GLN A 126 25.23 54.98 12.78
CA GLN A 126 26.42 55.71 12.32
C GLN A 126 26.10 56.78 11.28
N ALA A 127 25.20 56.48 10.33
CA ALA A 127 24.74 57.46 9.36
C ALA A 127 24.00 58.65 10.02
N ASN A 128 23.18 58.38 11.04
CA ASN A 128 22.50 59.43 11.78
C ASN A 128 23.50 60.26 12.63
N GLN A 129 24.54 59.67 13.20
CA GLN A 129 25.59 60.40 13.92
C GLN A 129 26.41 61.26 12.94
N ALA A 130 26.71 60.80 11.74
CA ALA A 130 27.45 61.56 10.74
C ALA A 130 26.67 62.81 10.31
N THR A 131 25.36 62.70 10.12
CA THR A 131 24.50 63.87 9.77
C THR A 131 24.41 64.89 10.92
N GLN A 132 24.37 64.43 12.19
CA GLN A 132 24.41 65.30 13.34
C GLN A 132 25.76 66.00 13.51
N GLY A 133 26.88 65.31 13.21
CA GLY A 133 28.22 65.91 13.20
C GLY A 133 28.36 67.01 12.18
N VAL A 134 27.80 66.86 10.98
CA VAL A 134 27.74 67.91 9.97
C VAL A 134 26.92 69.13 10.41
N LEU A 135 25.79 68.87 11.07
CA LEU A 135 24.95 69.95 11.60
C LEU A 135 25.63 70.74 12.73
N SER A 136 26.44 70.08 13.58
CA SER A 136 27.20 70.75 14.65
C SER A 136 28.40 71.60 14.15
N LEU A 137 28.86 71.32 12.93
CA LEU A 137 29.93 72.13 12.29
C LEU A 137 29.38 73.36 11.54
N LEU A 138 28.05 73.39 11.32
CA LEU A 138 27.37 74.49 10.65
C LEU A 138 26.74 75.50 11.61
N GLN A 139 26.78 75.24 12.91
CA GLN A 139 26.39 76.11 14.00
C GLN A 139 27.65 76.74 14.64
#